data_280a426629a3709c79300b1e9ac255ab
#
_entry.id   280a426629a3709c79300b1e9ac255ab
#
_cell.length_a   1.000
_cell.length_b   1.000
_cell.length_c   1.000
_cell.angle_alpha   90.00
_cell.angle_beta   90.00
_cell.angle_gamma   90.00
#
_symmetry.space_group_name_H-M   'P 1'
#
loop_
_entity.id
_entity.type
_entity.pdbx_description
1 polymer ?
#
loop_
_entity_poly.entity_id
_entity_poly.type
_entity_poly.pdbx_seq_one_letter_code
_entity_poly.pdbx_strand_id
1 'polypeptide(L)'
;MSATLWADRDFVRLWIGQTSSQLGAQASQVTLPLIAVTTLGASAGQLGVLRAVQQAPILLFALYFGALVDRWRARHLMVLADFGRAVVLGAIPIAYLLGVLGLPWLYVVAFLTGICTVCFDVAYQASLPRLVARDQLAAGNSALEGSRSAAQICGPAVGGGLISLLTAPIAAVVGSAFFVVSFLSIRRIQRPDVLATTESPGGLVRQIRAGLLLVAGHTSLRTIVIASSLYQFSFAALMTAYLLFLSRTLELPGATLGLVLAAFGPGALLGSLLSASQPRRFGYGRVVIVAALVSDGAMLCLPAVHSSVVLLIAINFVFGTFSQTVDLATMVIRQTVTPLGLQGRVAATMNFLGLGLTPVGSLVGGALAAHFGTRTALLLAALGLCLSPVTFLLSPLRKLR
;
A
#
# COMPACT_ATOMS: atom_id res chain seq x y z
N MET A 1 5.52 35.79 -12.70
CA MET A 1 4.47 35.39 -11.73
C MET A 1 4.13 33.95 -12.01
N SER A 2 4.63 33.02 -11.23
CA SER A 2 4.25 31.61 -11.35
C SER A 2 2.76 31.49 -11.02
N ALA A 3 1.96 31.11 -12.02
CA ALA A 3 0.57 30.72 -11.77
C ALA A 3 0.57 29.69 -10.64
N THR A 4 -0.23 29.91 -9.62
CA THR A 4 -0.31 28.96 -8.51
C THR A 4 -0.77 27.62 -9.08
N LEU A 5 -0.11 26.52 -8.72
CA LEU A 5 -0.43 25.15 -9.15
C LEU A 5 -1.95 24.86 -9.10
N TRP A 6 -2.62 25.40 -8.09
CA TRP A 6 -4.05 25.25 -7.86
C TRP A 6 -4.94 26.07 -8.81
N ALA A 7 -4.38 27.01 -9.57
CA ALA A 7 -5.10 27.72 -10.64
C ALA A 7 -5.15 26.89 -11.94
N ASP A 8 -4.33 25.85 -12.06
CA ASP A 8 -4.33 24.95 -13.19
C ASP A 8 -5.47 23.91 -13.06
N ARG A 9 -6.49 24.07 -13.87
CA ARG A 9 -7.66 23.19 -13.87
C ARG A 9 -7.33 21.72 -14.13
N ASP A 10 -6.33 21.44 -14.92
CA ASP A 10 -5.96 20.07 -15.25
C ASP A 10 -5.18 19.41 -14.10
N PHE A 11 -4.36 20.18 -13.37
CA PHE A 11 -3.76 19.69 -12.13
C PHE A 11 -4.83 19.39 -11.06
N VAL A 12 -5.78 20.29 -10.87
CA VAL A 12 -6.89 20.08 -9.90
C VAL A 12 -7.72 18.85 -10.27
N ARG A 13 -7.99 18.61 -11.55
CA ARG A 13 -8.67 17.39 -12.03
C ARG A 13 -7.85 16.12 -11.73
N LEU A 14 -6.54 16.16 -11.96
CA LEU A 14 -5.66 15.05 -11.59
C LEU A 14 -5.67 14.82 -10.09
N TRP A 15 -5.58 15.88 -9.30
CA TRP A 15 -5.56 15.80 -7.84
C TRP A 15 -6.87 15.24 -7.27
N ILE A 16 -8.03 15.70 -7.73
CA ILE A 16 -9.35 15.17 -7.34
C ILE A 16 -9.45 13.70 -7.74
N GLY A 17 -9.07 13.36 -8.98
CA GLY A 17 -9.09 11.99 -9.47
C GLY A 17 -8.24 11.07 -8.62
N GLN A 18 -6.97 11.43 -8.42
CA GLN A 18 -6.02 10.67 -7.61
C GLN A 18 -6.50 10.49 -6.16
N THR A 19 -6.96 11.56 -5.52
CA THR A 19 -7.46 11.52 -4.14
C THR A 19 -8.66 10.58 -4.01
N SER A 20 -9.63 10.69 -4.93
CA SER A 20 -10.80 9.81 -4.95
C SER A 20 -10.40 8.36 -5.21
N SER A 21 -9.50 8.12 -6.18
CA SER A 21 -9.00 6.79 -6.48
C SER A 21 -8.30 6.14 -5.29
N GLN A 22 -7.46 6.89 -4.56
CA GLN A 22 -6.78 6.39 -3.36
C GLN A 22 -7.76 6.08 -2.23
N LEU A 23 -8.77 6.94 -2.00
CA LEU A 23 -9.82 6.67 -1.00
C LEU A 23 -10.58 5.38 -1.34
N GLY A 24 -10.96 5.20 -2.60
CA GLY A 24 -11.61 3.98 -3.07
C GLY A 24 -10.73 2.73 -2.90
N ALA A 25 -9.44 2.84 -3.21
CA ALA A 25 -8.49 1.74 -3.06
C ALA A 25 -8.31 1.36 -1.59
N GLN A 26 -8.11 2.33 -0.70
CA GLN A 26 -7.92 2.09 0.74
C GLN A 26 -9.20 1.53 1.39
N ALA A 27 -10.36 2.06 1.04
CA ALA A 27 -11.64 1.51 1.50
C ALA A 27 -11.82 0.06 1.04
N SER A 28 -11.50 -0.25 -0.22
CA SER A 28 -11.61 -1.60 -0.79
C SER A 28 -10.67 -2.62 -0.13
N GLN A 29 -9.52 -2.19 0.35
CA GLN A 29 -8.57 -3.02 1.11
C GLN A 29 -9.16 -3.58 2.41
N VAL A 30 -10.14 -2.90 2.98
CA VAL A 30 -10.88 -3.32 4.18
C VAL A 30 -12.19 -4.00 3.79
N THR A 31 -12.91 -3.45 2.82
CA THR A 31 -14.25 -3.91 2.43
C THR A 31 -14.24 -5.31 1.84
N LEU A 32 -13.34 -5.62 0.89
CA LEU A 32 -13.29 -6.95 0.25
C LEU A 32 -13.03 -8.09 1.25
N PRO A 33 -12.00 -8.01 2.12
CA PRO A 33 -11.80 -9.01 3.15
C PRO A 33 -12.97 -9.13 4.13
N LEU A 34 -13.60 -8.01 4.52
CA LEU A 34 -14.75 -8.06 5.43
C LEU A 34 -15.97 -8.70 4.77
N ILE A 35 -16.26 -8.45 3.49
CA ILE A 35 -17.29 -9.17 2.75
C ILE A 35 -17.03 -10.68 2.81
N ALA A 36 -15.79 -11.11 2.57
CA ALA A 36 -15.43 -12.52 2.64
C ALA A 36 -15.70 -13.12 4.02
N VAL A 37 -15.32 -12.42 5.10
CA VAL A 37 -15.43 -12.94 6.47
C VAL A 37 -16.83 -12.83 7.03
N THR A 38 -17.49 -11.67 6.90
CA THR A 38 -18.77 -11.39 7.57
C THR A 38 -19.99 -11.83 6.75
N THR A 39 -19.93 -11.73 5.41
CA THR A 39 -21.06 -12.07 4.54
C THR A 39 -20.98 -13.51 4.01
N LEU A 40 -19.77 -13.93 3.59
CA LEU A 40 -19.58 -15.25 2.98
C LEU A 40 -19.03 -16.30 3.94
N GLY A 41 -18.73 -15.95 5.19
CA GLY A 41 -18.23 -16.88 6.20
C GLY A 41 -16.85 -17.50 5.85
N ALA A 42 -16.04 -16.82 5.03
CA ALA A 42 -14.77 -17.35 4.50
C ALA A 42 -13.84 -17.83 5.60
N SER A 43 -13.28 -19.02 5.47
CA SER A 43 -12.27 -19.54 6.39
C SER A 43 -10.99 -18.68 6.40
N ALA A 44 -10.14 -18.88 7.40
CA ALA A 44 -8.88 -18.16 7.50
C ALA A 44 -7.97 -18.40 6.26
N GLY A 45 -7.90 -19.65 5.78
CA GLY A 45 -7.17 -19.98 4.55
C GLY A 45 -7.75 -19.29 3.32
N GLN A 46 -9.08 -19.26 3.19
CA GLN A 46 -9.77 -18.58 2.08
C GLN A 46 -9.54 -17.07 2.09
N LEU A 47 -9.47 -16.44 3.28
CA LEU A 47 -9.10 -15.03 3.39
C LEU A 47 -7.64 -14.80 2.97
N GLY A 48 -6.73 -15.69 3.37
CA GLY A 48 -5.33 -15.66 2.93
C GLY A 48 -5.21 -15.72 1.41
N VAL A 49 -5.97 -16.63 0.76
CA VAL A 49 -6.05 -16.72 -0.70
C VAL A 49 -6.62 -15.43 -1.31
N LEU A 50 -7.69 -14.86 -0.76
CA LEU A 50 -8.27 -13.62 -1.27
C LEU A 50 -7.25 -12.48 -1.27
N ARG A 51 -6.54 -12.29 -0.17
CA ARG A 51 -5.52 -11.25 -0.07
C ARG A 51 -4.34 -11.51 -1.00
N ALA A 52 -3.90 -12.76 -1.12
CA ALA A 52 -2.84 -13.13 -2.05
C ALA A 52 -3.24 -12.86 -3.50
N VAL A 53 -4.45 -13.22 -3.89
CA VAL A 53 -5.01 -12.98 -5.23
C VAL A 53 -5.14 -11.48 -5.51
N GLN A 54 -5.55 -10.67 -4.53
CA GLN A 54 -5.64 -9.22 -4.65
C GLN A 54 -4.26 -8.57 -4.88
N GLN A 55 -3.20 -9.12 -4.27
CA GLN A 55 -1.84 -8.58 -4.34
C GLN A 55 -0.99 -9.19 -5.46
N ALA A 56 -1.31 -10.39 -5.93
CA ALA A 56 -0.58 -11.08 -7.00
C ALA A 56 -0.36 -10.25 -8.29
N PRO A 57 -1.32 -9.41 -8.73
CA PRO A 57 -1.13 -8.57 -9.91
C PRO A 57 0.11 -7.67 -9.88
N ILE A 58 0.60 -7.26 -8.71
CA ILE A 58 1.81 -6.43 -8.63
C ILE A 58 3.04 -7.20 -9.13
N LEU A 59 3.15 -8.48 -8.79
CA LEU A 59 4.21 -9.36 -9.27
C LEU A 59 4.10 -9.64 -10.77
N LEU A 60 2.88 -9.91 -11.23
CA LEU A 60 2.64 -10.40 -12.58
C LEU A 60 2.66 -9.26 -13.61
N PHE A 61 2.15 -8.08 -13.26
CA PHE A 61 1.84 -7.03 -14.23
C PHE A 61 2.57 -5.70 -14.02
N ALA A 62 3.26 -5.45 -12.87
CA ALA A 62 3.91 -4.17 -12.65
C ALA A 62 4.95 -3.83 -13.72
N LEU A 63 5.76 -4.81 -14.14
CA LEU A 63 6.75 -4.63 -15.20
C LEU A 63 6.11 -4.44 -16.58
N TYR A 64 5.02 -5.17 -16.85
CA TYR A 64 4.27 -5.04 -18.09
C TYR A 64 3.64 -3.65 -18.22
N PHE A 65 2.97 -3.16 -17.18
CA PHE A 65 2.39 -1.82 -17.17
C PHE A 65 3.46 -0.73 -17.20
N GLY A 66 4.65 -0.95 -16.60
CA GLY A 66 5.79 -0.05 -16.74
C GLY A 66 6.17 0.16 -18.20
N ALA A 67 6.32 -0.93 -18.96
CA ALA A 67 6.61 -0.85 -20.39
C ALA A 67 5.44 -0.29 -21.23
N LEU A 68 4.19 -0.52 -20.79
CA LEU A 68 3.01 -0.04 -21.47
C LEU A 68 2.83 1.48 -21.35
N VAL A 69 3.12 2.05 -20.17
CA VAL A 69 3.03 3.49 -19.90
C VAL A 69 4.02 4.30 -20.77
N ASP A 70 5.14 3.71 -21.14
CA ASP A 70 6.09 4.37 -22.06
C ASP A 70 5.53 4.48 -23.49
N ARG A 71 4.67 3.56 -23.91
CA ARG A 71 4.07 3.47 -25.23
C ARG A 71 2.67 4.06 -25.35
N TRP A 72 1.94 4.06 -24.25
CA TRP A 72 0.56 4.52 -24.20
C TRP A 72 0.45 5.81 -23.38
N ARG A 73 -0.63 6.53 -23.61
CA ARG A 73 -0.94 7.76 -22.86
C ARG A 73 -1.31 7.41 -21.44
N ALA A 74 -0.56 7.89 -20.45
CA ALA A 74 -0.77 7.62 -19.03
C ALA A 74 -2.21 7.92 -18.58
N ARG A 75 -2.79 9.01 -19.08
CA ARG A 75 -4.18 9.38 -18.82
C ARG A 75 -5.18 8.29 -19.25
N HIS A 76 -5.02 7.69 -20.43
CA HIS A 76 -5.94 6.65 -20.90
C HIS A 76 -5.86 5.40 -20.03
N LEU A 77 -4.67 5.02 -19.59
CA LEU A 77 -4.47 3.89 -18.69
C LEU A 77 -5.12 4.14 -17.32
N MET A 78 -4.98 5.35 -16.76
CA MET A 78 -5.65 5.73 -15.50
C MET A 78 -7.18 5.70 -15.64
N VAL A 79 -7.72 6.26 -16.72
CA VAL A 79 -9.16 6.27 -17.00
C VAL A 79 -9.72 4.86 -17.14
N LEU A 80 -9.02 3.99 -17.91
CA LEU A 80 -9.41 2.58 -18.10
C LEU A 80 -9.35 1.79 -16.78
N ALA A 81 -8.32 2.01 -16.00
CA ALA A 81 -8.14 1.36 -14.71
C ALA A 81 -9.25 1.73 -13.71
N ASP A 82 -9.59 3.03 -13.60
CA ASP A 82 -10.66 3.47 -12.71
C ASP A 82 -12.04 3.00 -13.18
N PHE A 83 -12.29 3.03 -14.49
CA PHE A 83 -13.52 2.46 -15.05
C PHE A 83 -13.63 0.97 -14.74
N GLY A 84 -12.54 0.21 -14.93
CA GLY A 84 -12.50 -1.21 -14.61
C GLY A 84 -12.78 -1.48 -13.13
N ARG A 85 -12.14 -0.72 -12.21
CA ARG A 85 -12.38 -0.84 -10.77
C ARG A 85 -13.82 -0.49 -10.39
N ALA A 86 -14.38 0.58 -10.99
CA ALA A 86 -15.75 0.98 -10.74
C ALA A 86 -16.74 -0.12 -11.14
N VAL A 87 -16.59 -0.70 -12.33
CA VAL A 87 -17.46 -1.77 -12.83
C VAL A 87 -17.31 -3.04 -11.99
N VAL A 88 -16.08 -3.47 -11.74
CA VAL A 88 -15.80 -4.73 -11.04
C VAL A 88 -16.28 -4.67 -9.59
N LEU A 89 -16.05 -3.57 -8.86
CA LEU A 89 -16.55 -3.41 -7.50
C LEU A 89 -18.06 -3.17 -7.47
N GLY A 90 -18.59 -2.43 -8.44
CA GLY A 90 -20.04 -2.21 -8.59
C GLY A 90 -20.82 -3.50 -8.90
N ALA A 91 -20.16 -4.53 -9.43
CA ALA A 91 -20.77 -5.85 -9.63
C ALA A 91 -21.01 -6.62 -8.31
N ILE A 92 -20.30 -6.32 -7.23
CA ILE A 92 -20.48 -7.00 -5.92
C ILE A 92 -21.89 -6.81 -5.37
N PRO A 93 -22.41 -5.58 -5.18
CA PRO A 93 -23.76 -5.39 -4.67
C PRO A 93 -24.83 -5.98 -5.59
N ILE A 94 -24.63 -5.95 -6.89
CA ILE A 94 -25.54 -6.56 -7.85
C ILE A 94 -25.56 -8.09 -7.67
N ALA A 95 -24.39 -8.72 -7.59
CA ALA A 95 -24.30 -10.18 -7.34
C ALA A 95 -24.89 -10.57 -5.97
N TYR A 96 -24.74 -9.71 -4.96
CA TYR A 96 -25.35 -9.91 -3.64
C TYR A 96 -26.87 -9.87 -3.70
N LEU A 97 -27.45 -8.87 -4.34
CA LEU A 97 -28.91 -8.73 -4.49
C LEU A 97 -29.52 -9.88 -5.30
N LEU A 98 -28.78 -10.40 -6.28
CA LEU A 98 -29.20 -11.55 -7.09
C LEU A 98 -28.97 -12.90 -6.38
N GLY A 99 -28.37 -12.92 -5.18
CA GLY A 99 -28.08 -14.12 -4.43
C GLY A 99 -26.97 -15.03 -5.03
N VAL A 100 -26.17 -14.51 -5.97
CA VAL A 100 -25.09 -15.25 -6.66
C VAL A 100 -23.69 -14.89 -6.15
N LEU A 101 -23.59 -14.03 -5.14
CA LEU A 101 -22.30 -13.63 -4.55
C LEU A 101 -21.68 -14.83 -3.81
N GLY A 102 -20.50 -15.27 -4.26
CA GLY A 102 -19.75 -16.36 -3.66
C GLY A 102 -18.24 -16.05 -3.62
N LEU A 103 -17.48 -16.88 -2.91
CA LEU A 103 -16.02 -16.72 -2.80
C LEU A 103 -15.28 -16.74 -4.14
N PRO A 104 -15.60 -17.65 -5.11
CA PRO A 104 -14.95 -17.62 -6.41
C PRO A 104 -15.15 -16.30 -7.15
N TRP A 105 -16.35 -15.73 -7.08
CA TRP A 105 -16.66 -14.42 -7.64
C TRP A 105 -15.81 -13.32 -6.98
N LEU A 106 -15.68 -13.37 -5.66
CA LEU A 106 -14.90 -12.38 -4.91
C LEU A 106 -13.40 -12.47 -5.23
N TYR A 107 -12.86 -13.67 -5.50
CA TYR A 107 -11.48 -13.84 -5.97
C TYR A 107 -11.26 -13.20 -7.35
N VAL A 108 -12.19 -13.37 -8.27
CA VAL A 108 -12.13 -12.74 -9.61
C VAL A 108 -12.15 -11.21 -9.47
N VAL A 109 -13.07 -10.68 -8.66
CA VAL A 109 -13.15 -9.24 -8.37
C VAL A 109 -11.85 -8.72 -7.75
N ALA A 110 -11.29 -9.41 -6.77
CA ALA A 110 -10.04 -9.04 -6.11
C ALA A 110 -8.86 -9.00 -7.09
N PHE A 111 -8.75 -10.00 -7.95
CA PHE A 111 -7.70 -10.08 -8.97
C PHE A 111 -7.80 -8.97 -10.00
N LEU A 112 -8.99 -8.75 -10.57
CA LEU A 112 -9.22 -7.70 -11.57
C LEU A 112 -9.02 -6.30 -10.97
N THR A 113 -9.50 -6.07 -9.74
CA THR A 113 -9.25 -4.82 -9.03
C THR A 113 -7.75 -4.61 -8.79
N GLY A 114 -7.02 -5.67 -8.44
CA GLY A 114 -5.57 -5.66 -8.30
C GLY A 114 -4.85 -5.28 -9.59
N ILE A 115 -5.22 -5.87 -10.73
CA ILE A 115 -4.66 -5.53 -12.06
C ILE A 115 -4.88 -4.04 -12.35
N CYS A 116 -6.12 -3.56 -12.19
CA CYS A 116 -6.45 -2.16 -12.43
C CYS A 116 -5.69 -1.22 -11.48
N THR A 117 -5.48 -1.62 -10.22
CA THR A 117 -4.73 -0.83 -9.24
C THR A 117 -3.27 -0.68 -9.66
N VAL A 118 -2.60 -1.77 -10.05
CA VAL A 118 -1.22 -1.72 -10.54
C VAL A 118 -1.11 -0.87 -11.81
N CYS A 119 -2.05 -1.01 -12.74
CA CYS A 119 -2.12 -0.18 -13.95
C CYS A 119 -2.22 1.31 -13.62
N PHE A 120 -3.14 1.67 -12.70
CA PHE A 120 -3.33 3.05 -12.26
C PHE A 120 -2.09 3.62 -11.59
N ASP A 121 -1.49 2.90 -10.62
CA ASP A 121 -0.36 3.38 -9.84
C ASP A 121 0.89 3.62 -10.71
N VAL A 122 1.13 2.76 -11.69
CA VAL A 122 2.24 2.95 -12.65
C VAL A 122 1.96 4.14 -13.58
N ALA A 123 0.74 4.25 -14.12
CA ALA A 123 0.36 5.33 -15.02
C ALA A 123 0.34 6.70 -14.31
N TYR A 124 -0.13 6.73 -13.06
CA TYR A 124 -0.15 7.92 -12.22
C TYR A 124 1.25 8.51 -12.01
N GLN A 125 2.24 7.68 -11.66
CA GLN A 125 3.61 8.15 -11.46
C GLN A 125 4.20 8.81 -12.71
N ALA A 126 3.80 8.38 -13.90
CA ALA A 126 4.23 8.95 -15.16
C ALA A 126 3.44 10.21 -15.59
N SER A 127 2.24 10.44 -15.02
CA SER A 127 1.33 11.50 -15.47
C SER A 127 1.72 12.89 -14.99
N LEU A 128 2.16 13.04 -13.73
CA LEU A 128 2.46 14.34 -13.14
C LEU A 128 3.59 15.09 -13.87
N PRO A 129 4.76 14.48 -14.20
CA PRO A 129 5.82 15.17 -14.94
C PRO A 129 5.41 15.60 -16.35
N ARG A 130 4.35 15.00 -16.91
CA ARG A 130 3.81 15.35 -18.24
C ARG A 130 2.76 16.46 -18.16
N LEU A 131 2.22 16.73 -16.96
CA LEU A 131 1.12 17.67 -16.77
C LEU A 131 1.58 19.04 -16.27
N VAL A 132 2.58 19.10 -15.39
CA VAL A 132 3.03 20.32 -14.73
C VAL A 132 4.44 20.73 -15.17
N ALA A 133 4.76 22.02 -15.04
CA ALA A 133 6.08 22.53 -15.31
C ALA A 133 7.13 22.02 -14.31
N ARG A 134 8.41 21.97 -14.69
CA ARG A 134 9.47 21.39 -13.86
C ARG A 134 9.64 22.05 -12.51
N ASP A 135 9.45 23.36 -12.43
CA ASP A 135 9.50 24.17 -11.20
C ASP A 135 8.34 23.88 -10.25
N GLN A 136 7.22 23.35 -10.74
CA GLN A 136 6.03 23.02 -9.98
C GLN A 136 5.97 21.54 -9.55
N LEU A 137 6.88 20.67 -10.06
CA LEU A 137 6.87 19.23 -9.76
C LEU A 137 6.96 18.92 -8.27
N ALA A 138 7.81 19.64 -7.53
CA ALA A 138 7.94 19.42 -6.09
C ALA A 138 6.65 19.71 -5.33
N ALA A 139 5.98 20.83 -5.64
CA ALA A 139 4.71 21.19 -5.04
C ALA A 139 3.58 20.22 -5.45
N GLY A 140 3.55 19.81 -6.74
CA GLY A 140 2.60 18.81 -7.23
C GLY A 140 2.75 17.45 -6.55
N ASN A 141 3.98 16.94 -6.44
CA ASN A 141 4.26 15.69 -5.72
C ASN A 141 3.85 15.79 -4.25
N SER A 142 4.14 16.91 -3.57
CA SER A 142 3.76 17.10 -2.17
C SER A 142 2.24 17.12 -1.98
N ALA A 143 1.49 17.77 -2.88
CA ALA A 143 0.03 17.79 -2.81
C ALA A 143 -0.58 16.40 -3.02
N LEU A 144 -0.06 15.63 -3.98
CA LEU A 144 -0.53 14.28 -4.30
C LEU A 144 -0.15 13.27 -3.20
N GLU A 145 1.05 13.36 -2.64
CA GLU A 145 1.47 12.49 -1.53
C GLU A 145 0.72 12.84 -0.23
N GLY A 146 0.42 14.11 -0.01
CA GLY A 146 -0.43 14.56 1.10
C GLY A 146 -1.83 13.95 1.02
N SER A 147 -2.46 13.96 -0.15
CA SER A 147 -3.79 13.33 -0.31
C SER A 147 -3.74 11.80 -0.24
N ARG A 148 -2.65 11.17 -0.71
CA ARG A 148 -2.44 9.73 -0.54
C ARG A 148 -2.32 9.36 0.94
N SER A 149 -1.54 10.12 1.71
CA SER A 149 -1.44 9.93 3.15
C SER A 149 -2.78 10.14 3.85
N ALA A 150 -3.55 11.17 3.47
CA ALA A 150 -4.89 11.38 3.99
C ALA A 150 -5.82 10.20 3.67
N ALA A 151 -5.75 9.65 2.45
CA ALA A 151 -6.53 8.47 2.07
C ALA A 151 -6.14 7.21 2.85
N GLN A 152 -4.86 7.02 3.16
CA GLN A 152 -4.40 5.92 4.02
C GLN A 152 -4.92 6.03 5.45
N ILE A 153 -5.07 7.26 5.96
CA ILE A 153 -5.64 7.52 7.28
C ILE A 153 -7.14 7.31 7.29
N CYS A 154 -7.85 7.98 6.36
CA CYS A 154 -9.32 8.02 6.35
C CYS A 154 -9.95 6.77 5.71
N GLY A 155 -9.25 6.12 4.77
CA GLY A 155 -9.80 5.01 3.98
C GLY A 155 -10.30 3.83 4.82
N PRO A 156 -9.51 3.29 5.76
CA PRO A 156 -9.98 2.21 6.62
C PRO A 156 -11.17 2.61 7.50
N ALA A 157 -11.19 3.86 8.02
CA ALA A 157 -12.30 4.37 8.81
C ALA A 157 -13.57 4.54 7.95
N VAL A 158 -13.43 5.07 6.74
CA VAL A 158 -14.53 5.17 5.77
C VAL A 158 -15.04 3.79 5.41
N GLY A 159 -14.17 2.85 5.05
CA GLY A 159 -14.53 1.47 4.70
C GLY A 159 -15.27 0.76 5.85
N GLY A 160 -14.70 0.79 7.06
CA GLY A 160 -15.31 0.18 8.24
C GLY A 160 -16.61 0.86 8.68
N GLY A 161 -16.67 2.19 8.64
CA GLY A 161 -17.88 2.97 8.95
C GLY A 161 -19.02 2.66 7.98
N LEU A 162 -18.74 2.58 6.68
CA LEU A 162 -19.73 2.21 5.67
C LEU A 162 -20.29 0.81 5.88
N ILE A 163 -19.45 -0.14 6.30
CA ILE A 163 -19.89 -1.52 6.59
C ILE A 163 -20.81 -1.56 7.80
N SER A 164 -20.60 -0.68 8.79
CA SER A 164 -21.47 -0.60 9.97
C SER A 164 -22.82 0.06 9.70
N LEU A 165 -22.87 1.02 8.76
CA LEU A 165 -24.10 1.72 8.37
C LEU A 165 -24.90 0.95 7.32
N LEU A 166 -24.19 0.18 6.49
CA LEU A 166 -24.73 -0.58 5.37
C LEU A 166 -24.30 -2.05 5.56
N THR A 167 -24.80 -2.94 4.73
CA THR A 167 -24.18 -4.28 4.66
C THR A 167 -22.84 -4.20 3.93
N ALA A 168 -21.90 -5.11 4.25
CA ALA A 168 -20.57 -5.09 3.65
C ALA A 168 -20.58 -5.10 2.10
N PRO A 169 -21.44 -5.89 1.41
CA PRO A 169 -21.55 -5.83 -0.05
C PRO A 169 -22.08 -4.48 -0.57
N ILE A 170 -23.01 -3.84 0.14
CA ILE A 170 -23.55 -2.53 -0.26
C ILE A 170 -22.51 -1.42 -0.04
N ALA A 171 -21.66 -1.52 0.98
CA ALA A 171 -20.56 -0.60 1.19
C ALA A 171 -19.59 -0.53 0.00
N ALA A 172 -19.48 -1.61 -0.80
CA ALA A 172 -18.70 -1.63 -2.03
C ALA A 172 -19.20 -0.62 -3.09
N VAL A 173 -20.49 -0.22 -3.06
CA VAL A 173 -21.03 0.84 -3.94
C VAL A 173 -20.27 2.15 -3.74
N VAL A 174 -20.02 2.51 -2.50
CA VAL A 174 -19.30 3.76 -2.19
C VAL A 174 -17.85 3.70 -2.68
N GLY A 175 -17.18 2.54 -2.50
CA GLY A 175 -15.86 2.31 -3.11
C GLY A 175 -15.88 2.47 -4.63
N SER A 176 -16.88 1.88 -5.30
CA SER A 176 -17.10 2.03 -6.74
C SER A 176 -17.35 3.51 -7.12
N ALA A 177 -18.14 4.25 -6.34
CA ALA A 177 -18.43 5.67 -6.60
C ALA A 177 -17.15 6.53 -6.56
N PHE A 178 -16.22 6.27 -5.65
CA PHE A 178 -14.92 6.96 -5.63
C PHE A 178 -14.15 6.75 -6.95
N PHE A 179 -14.16 5.55 -7.50
CA PHE A 179 -13.52 5.27 -8.79
C PHE A 179 -14.26 5.92 -9.96
N VAL A 180 -15.60 6.03 -9.90
CA VAL A 180 -16.37 6.80 -10.90
C VAL A 180 -16.01 8.29 -10.84
N VAL A 181 -15.89 8.88 -9.64
CA VAL A 181 -15.46 10.28 -9.48
C VAL A 181 -14.07 10.48 -10.06
N SER A 182 -13.14 9.57 -9.78
CA SER A 182 -11.79 9.59 -10.34
C SER A 182 -11.80 9.50 -11.87
N PHE A 183 -12.50 8.50 -12.41
CA PHE A 183 -12.70 8.31 -13.85
C PHE A 183 -13.20 9.58 -14.53
N LEU A 184 -14.27 10.19 -14.02
CA LEU A 184 -14.86 11.39 -14.59
C LEU A 184 -13.92 12.60 -14.50
N SER A 185 -13.19 12.74 -13.39
CA SER A 185 -12.26 13.84 -13.18
C SER A 185 -11.05 13.73 -14.13
N ILE A 186 -10.40 12.56 -14.20
CA ILE A 186 -9.22 12.36 -15.05
C ILE A 186 -9.58 12.42 -16.54
N ARG A 187 -10.75 11.90 -16.93
CA ARG A 187 -11.23 11.99 -18.32
C ARG A 187 -11.39 13.43 -18.79
N ARG A 188 -11.69 14.38 -17.91
CA ARG A 188 -11.86 15.82 -18.22
C ARG A 188 -10.54 16.59 -18.37
N ILE A 189 -9.39 16.00 -18.14
CA ILE A 189 -8.08 16.62 -18.38
C ILE A 189 -7.96 16.92 -19.88
N GLN A 190 -7.61 18.15 -20.23
CA GLN A 190 -7.60 18.60 -21.64
C GLN A 190 -6.19 18.62 -22.24
N ARG A 191 -5.15 18.79 -21.42
CA ARG A 191 -3.78 18.80 -21.91
C ARG A 191 -3.45 17.52 -22.66
N PRO A 192 -2.80 17.63 -23.85
CA PRO A 192 -2.34 16.47 -24.59
C PRO A 192 -1.28 15.73 -23.77
N ASP A 193 -1.47 14.44 -23.61
CA ASP A 193 -0.50 13.55 -22.97
C ASP A 193 0.62 13.25 -23.97
N VAL A 194 1.78 13.88 -23.79
CA VAL A 194 2.93 13.72 -24.67
C VAL A 194 3.59 12.39 -24.37
N LEU A 195 3.67 11.52 -25.36
CA LEU A 195 4.41 10.27 -25.24
C LEU A 195 5.89 10.57 -24.97
N ALA A 196 6.47 9.90 -24.01
CA ALA A 196 7.91 10.00 -23.77
C ALA A 196 8.64 9.39 -24.97
N THR A 197 9.31 10.23 -25.76
CA THR A 197 10.10 9.81 -26.94
C THR A 197 11.44 9.18 -26.58
N THR A 198 11.69 8.89 -25.33
CA THR A 198 12.93 8.30 -24.86
C THR A 198 12.87 6.78 -24.98
N GLU A 199 13.31 6.27 -26.12
CA GLU A 199 13.81 4.90 -26.17
C GLU A 199 14.99 4.80 -25.19
N SER A 200 14.74 4.25 -24.00
CA SER A 200 15.84 3.86 -23.11
C SER A 200 16.65 2.79 -23.83
N PRO A 201 17.94 3.04 -24.18
CA PRO A 201 18.74 2.04 -24.87
C PRO A 201 18.97 0.84 -23.96
N GLY A 202 18.29 -0.25 -24.28
CA GLY A 202 18.36 -1.52 -23.58
C GLY A 202 17.00 -2.01 -23.11
N GLY A 203 16.63 -3.21 -23.53
CA GLY A 203 15.33 -3.82 -23.15
C GLY A 203 15.14 -3.91 -21.64
N LEU A 204 13.88 -4.00 -21.21
CA LEU A 204 13.44 -4.07 -19.82
C LEU A 204 14.26 -5.06 -18.96
N VAL A 205 14.57 -6.25 -19.52
CA VAL A 205 15.37 -7.30 -18.83
C VAL A 205 16.78 -6.79 -18.48
N ARG A 206 17.41 -6.00 -19.35
CA ARG A 206 18.73 -5.43 -19.10
C ARG A 206 18.69 -4.37 -17.97
N GLN A 207 17.64 -3.59 -17.92
CA GLN A 207 17.43 -2.58 -16.86
C GLN A 207 17.19 -3.25 -15.49
N ILE A 208 16.36 -4.30 -15.45
CA ILE A 208 16.11 -5.09 -14.24
C ILE A 208 17.41 -5.74 -13.78
N ARG A 209 18.16 -6.38 -14.69
CA ARG A 209 19.44 -7.01 -14.36
C ARG A 209 20.44 -6.00 -13.80
N ALA A 210 20.53 -4.80 -14.37
CA ALA A 210 21.41 -3.75 -13.87
C ALA A 210 21.02 -3.30 -12.45
N GLY A 211 19.71 -3.14 -12.16
CA GLY A 211 19.22 -2.84 -10.83
C GLY A 211 19.54 -3.96 -9.81
N LEU A 212 19.29 -5.21 -10.18
CA LEU A 212 19.60 -6.38 -9.34
C LEU A 212 21.09 -6.51 -9.04
N LEU A 213 21.97 -6.34 -10.04
CA LEU A 213 23.41 -6.40 -9.85
C LEU A 213 23.92 -5.29 -8.93
N LEU A 214 23.39 -4.08 -9.07
CA LEU A 214 23.76 -2.96 -8.20
C LEU A 214 23.32 -3.21 -6.74
N VAL A 215 22.08 -3.68 -6.54
CA VAL A 215 21.55 -4.02 -5.21
C VAL A 215 22.37 -5.16 -4.59
N ALA A 216 22.67 -6.21 -5.34
CA ALA A 216 23.46 -7.35 -4.86
C ALA A 216 24.90 -6.96 -4.51
N GLY A 217 25.51 -6.05 -5.29
CA GLY A 217 26.88 -5.59 -5.10
C GLY A 217 27.06 -4.60 -3.95
N HIS A 218 26.00 -3.89 -3.52
CA HIS A 218 26.12 -2.87 -2.48
C HIS A 218 25.52 -3.34 -1.15
N THR A 219 26.34 -3.51 -0.14
CA THR A 219 25.95 -4.10 1.16
C THR A 219 24.76 -3.38 1.81
N SER A 220 24.74 -2.04 1.81
CA SER A 220 23.64 -1.27 2.39
C SER A 220 22.32 -1.49 1.65
N LEU A 221 22.34 -1.49 0.31
CA LEU A 221 21.14 -1.72 -0.51
C LEU A 221 20.62 -3.15 -0.33
N ARG A 222 21.51 -4.13 -0.32
CA ARG A 222 21.18 -5.54 -0.07
C ARG A 222 20.51 -5.72 1.29
N THR A 223 21.05 -5.10 2.34
CA THR A 223 20.45 -5.15 3.68
C THR A 223 19.05 -4.55 3.70
N ILE A 224 18.87 -3.36 3.11
CA ILE A 224 17.56 -2.71 3.05
C ILE A 224 16.56 -3.59 2.30
N VAL A 225 16.95 -4.21 1.18
CA VAL A 225 16.06 -5.11 0.42
C VAL A 225 15.68 -6.33 1.25
N ILE A 226 16.62 -6.98 1.91
CA ILE A 226 16.35 -8.17 2.74
C ILE A 226 15.41 -7.79 3.89
N ALA A 227 15.71 -6.69 4.61
CA ALA A 227 14.87 -6.19 5.69
C ALA A 227 13.45 -5.86 5.20
N SER A 228 13.34 -5.13 4.09
CA SER A 228 12.07 -4.72 3.50
C SER A 228 11.25 -5.93 3.00
N SER A 229 11.89 -6.91 2.37
CA SER A 229 11.24 -8.13 1.90
C SER A 229 10.70 -8.98 3.06
N LEU A 230 11.50 -9.13 4.11
CA LEU A 230 11.10 -9.85 5.31
C LEU A 230 9.96 -9.13 6.05
N TYR A 231 10.06 -7.80 6.16
CA TYR A 231 9.00 -6.95 6.72
C TYR A 231 7.70 -7.11 5.93
N GLN A 232 7.73 -6.94 4.61
CA GLN A 232 6.53 -7.01 3.76
C GLN A 232 5.87 -8.39 3.79
N PHE A 233 6.66 -9.46 3.79
CA PHE A 233 6.17 -10.83 3.95
C PHE A 233 5.46 -11.00 5.30
N SER A 234 6.14 -10.65 6.40
CA SER A 234 5.61 -10.81 7.76
C SER A 234 4.42 -9.88 8.03
N PHE A 235 4.47 -8.66 7.51
CA PHE A 235 3.38 -7.70 7.61
C PHE A 235 2.12 -8.16 6.88
N ALA A 236 2.26 -8.75 5.69
CA ALA A 236 1.12 -9.30 4.95
C ALA A 236 0.50 -10.51 5.69
N ALA A 237 1.33 -11.37 6.29
CA ALA A 237 0.87 -12.46 7.14
C ALA A 237 0.15 -11.93 8.39
N LEU A 238 0.74 -10.94 9.06
CA LEU A 238 0.16 -10.31 10.25
C LEU A 238 -1.17 -9.64 9.93
N MET A 239 -1.25 -8.84 8.85
CA MET A 239 -2.50 -8.16 8.48
C MET A 239 -3.62 -9.13 8.13
N THR A 240 -3.31 -10.30 7.55
CA THR A 240 -4.31 -11.35 7.27
C THR A 240 -4.85 -11.94 8.58
N ALA A 241 -3.97 -12.30 9.51
CA ALA A 241 -4.35 -12.82 10.83
C ALA A 241 -5.03 -11.75 11.70
N TYR A 242 -4.58 -10.49 11.60
CA TYR A 242 -5.10 -9.36 12.37
C TYR A 242 -6.56 -9.05 12.03
N LEU A 243 -6.89 -9.05 10.74
CA LEU A 243 -8.27 -8.82 10.32
C LEU A 243 -9.22 -9.90 10.86
N LEU A 244 -8.77 -11.17 10.83
CA LEU A 244 -9.52 -12.29 11.43
C LEU A 244 -9.64 -12.16 12.95
N PHE A 245 -8.58 -11.73 13.61
CA PHE A 245 -8.56 -11.49 15.05
C PHE A 245 -9.55 -10.40 15.45
N LEU A 246 -9.56 -9.26 14.76
CA LEU A 246 -10.49 -8.17 15.04
C LEU A 246 -11.95 -8.56 14.77
N SER A 247 -12.21 -9.27 13.66
CA SER A 247 -13.56 -9.57 13.21
C SER A 247 -14.19 -10.81 13.86
N ARG A 248 -13.40 -11.85 14.19
CA ARG A 248 -13.89 -13.13 14.71
C ARG A 248 -13.55 -13.41 16.16
N THR A 249 -12.36 -12.99 16.62
CA THR A 249 -11.92 -13.26 17.98
C THR A 249 -12.37 -12.18 18.95
N LEU A 250 -12.33 -10.92 18.51
CA LEU A 250 -12.80 -9.77 19.27
C LEU A 250 -14.22 -9.33 18.87
N GLU A 251 -14.75 -9.87 17.77
CA GLU A 251 -16.10 -9.59 17.24
C GLU A 251 -16.42 -8.09 17.11
N LEU A 252 -15.40 -7.29 16.74
CA LEU A 252 -15.55 -5.85 16.68
C LEU A 252 -16.49 -5.44 15.53
N PRO A 253 -17.41 -4.49 15.79
CA PRO A 253 -18.20 -3.86 14.73
C PRO A 253 -17.31 -3.22 13.67
N GLY A 254 -17.76 -3.19 12.39
CA GLY A 254 -16.98 -2.68 11.27
C GLY A 254 -16.45 -1.26 11.48
N ALA A 255 -17.23 -0.35 12.10
CA ALA A 255 -16.79 1.01 12.44
C ALA A 255 -15.61 1.01 13.42
N THR A 256 -15.70 0.20 14.48
CA THR A 256 -14.62 0.07 15.48
C THR A 256 -13.38 -0.55 14.87
N LEU A 257 -13.54 -1.58 14.03
CA LEU A 257 -12.45 -2.19 13.27
C LEU A 257 -11.78 -1.16 12.36
N GLY A 258 -12.57 -0.39 11.62
CA GLY A 258 -12.06 0.69 10.75
C GLY A 258 -11.30 1.76 11.55
N LEU A 259 -11.83 2.17 12.73
CA LEU A 259 -11.19 3.14 13.61
C LEU A 259 -9.84 2.62 14.14
N VAL A 260 -9.78 1.36 14.56
CA VAL A 260 -8.56 0.70 15.03
C VAL A 260 -7.49 0.71 13.94
N LEU A 261 -7.86 0.34 12.71
CA LEU A 261 -6.92 0.35 11.58
C LEU A 261 -6.52 1.78 11.18
N ALA A 262 -7.45 2.73 11.23
CA ALA A 262 -7.21 4.13 10.89
C ALA A 262 -6.23 4.81 11.86
N ALA A 263 -6.07 4.30 13.09
CA ALA A 263 -5.15 4.85 14.09
C ALA A 263 -3.66 4.81 13.64
N PHE A 264 -3.33 3.94 12.69
CA PHE A 264 -2.04 3.95 12.01
C PHE A 264 -1.71 5.31 11.38
N GLY A 265 -2.70 5.96 10.77
CA GLY A 265 -2.51 7.17 10.01
C GLY A 265 -2.01 8.38 10.82
N PRO A 266 -2.69 8.80 11.90
CA PRO A 266 -2.20 9.85 12.79
C PRO A 266 -0.82 9.54 13.36
N GLY A 267 -0.55 8.24 13.67
CA GLY A 267 0.78 7.79 14.04
C GLY A 267 1.82 8.06 12.95
N ALA A 268 1.52 7.67 11.70
CA ALA A 268 2.42 7.89 10.57
C ALA A 268 2.69 9.39 10.31
N LEU A 269 1.70 10.26 10.50
CA LEU A 269 1.91 11.71 10.46
C LEU A 269 2.92 12.16 11.51
N LEU A 270 2.77 11.73 12.76
CA LEU A 270 3.73 12.04 13.83
C LEU A 270 5.11 11.48 13.47
N GLY A 271 5.21 10.26 12.97
CA GLY A 271 6.46 9.63 12.52
C GLY A 271 7.17 10.43 11.44
N SER A 272 6.41 10.99 10.48
CA SER A 272 6.98 11.84 9.43
C SER A 272 7.59 13.13 9.98
N LEU A 273 6.96 13.75 10.98
CA LEU A 273 7.49 14.94 11.67
C LEU A 273 8.76 14.61 12.47
N LEU A 274 8.78 13.49 13.16
CA LEU A 274 9.92 13.03 13.94
C LEU A 274 11.12 12.67 13.05
N SER A 275 10.88 12.07 11.89
CA SER A 275 11.94 11.67 10.95
C SER A 275 12.74 12.83 10.38
N ALA A 276 12.22 14.06 10.43
CA ALA A 276 12.94 15.25 9.97
C ALA A 276 14.07 15.68 10.95
N SER A 277 13.92 15.43 12.25
CA SER A 277 14.80 15.92 13.30
C SER A 277 15.68 14.84 13.94
N GLN A 278 15.16 13.64 14.14
CA GLN A 278 15.84 12.56 14.88
C GLN A 278 17.12 12.06 14.20
N PRO A 279 17.17 11.80 12.87
CA PRO A 279 18.40 11.31 12.24
C PRO A 279 19.57 12.28 12.34
N ARG A 280 19.29 13.60 12.37
CA ARG A 280 20.32 14.63 12.54
C ARG A 280 20.95 14.61 13.93
N ARG A 281 20.22 14.16 14.96
CA ARG A 281 20.70 14.10 16.36
C ARG A 281 21.38 12.77 16.69
N PHE A 282 20.81 11.64 16.21
CA PHE A 282 21.20 10.30 16.67
C PHE A 282 21.87 9.46 15.56
N GLY A 283 21.87 9.94 14.32
CA GLY A 283 22.33 9.20 13.14
C GLY A 283 21.25 8.27 12.56
N TYR A 284 21.28 8.14 11.24
CA TYR A 284 20.25 7.34 10.50
C TYR A 284 20.21 5.88 10.93
N GLY A 285 21.36 5.24 11.13
CA GLY A 285 21.41 3.82 11.47
C GLY A 285 20.75 3.50 12.82
N ARG A 286 21.00 4.33 13.85
CA ARG A 286 20.39 4.13 15.18
C ARG A 286 18.89 4.39 15.16
N VAL A 287 18.47 5.46 14.46
CA VAL A 287 17.04 5.81 14.35
C VAL A 287 16.27 4.68 13.68
N VAL A 288 16.77 4.14 12.57
CA VAL A 288 16.12 3.00 11.86
C VAL A 288 15.99 1.78 12.78
N ILE A 289 17.07 1.42 13.50
CA ILE A 289 17.05 0.23 14.36
C ILE A 289 16.07 0.40 15.53
N VAL A 290 16.15 1.52 16.25
CA VAL A 290 15.28 1.76 17.41
C VAL A 290 13.82 1.88 16.96
N ALA A 291 13.56 2.63 15.90
CA ALA A 291 12.20 2.78 15.37
C ALA A 291 11.62 1.43 14.89
N ALA A 292 12.40 0.60 14.20
CA ALA A 292 11.96 -0.73 13.78
C ALA A 292 11.69 -1.67 14.98
N LEU A 293 12.55 -1.66 16.00
CA LEU A 293 12.33 -2.45 17.22
C LEU A 293 11.06 -2.02 17.96
N VAL A 294 10.78 -0.72 18.03
CA VAL A 294 9.59 -0.20 18.71
C VAL A 294 8.33 -0.50 17.88
N SER A 295 8.35 -0.26 16.57
CA SER A 295 7.19 -0.54 15.70
C SER A 295 6.84 -2.01 15.70
N ASP A 296 7.80 -2.87 15.40
CA ASP A 296 7.56 -4.30 15.24
C ASP A 296 7.30 -4.95 16.60
N GLY A 297 7.97 -4.46 17.68
CA GLY A 297 7.72 -4.87 19.05
C GLY A 297 6.32 -4.51 19.55
N ALA A 298 5.76 -3.37 19.13
CA ALA A 298 4.37 -3.02 19.45
C ALA A 298 3.37 -4.06 18.92
N MET A 299 3.63 -4.64 17.74
CA MET A 299 2.78 -5.68 17.16
C MET A 299 2.79 -6.99 17.96
N LEU A 300 3.84 -7.28 18.73
CA LEU A 300 3.90 -8.43 19.62
C LEU A 300 2.87 -8.35 20.77
N CYS A 301 2.38 -7.15 21.09
CA CYS A 301 1.36 -6.97 22.12
C CYS A 301 -0.06 -7.33 21.64
N LEU A 302 -0.29 -7.39 20.31
CA LEU A 302 -1.62 -7.66 19.75
C LEU A 302 -2.26 -8.98 20.24
N PRO A 303 -1.56 -10.12 20.26
CA PRO A 303 -2.15 -11.40 20.71
C PRO A 303 -2.60 -11.39 22.16
N ALA A 304 -2.02 -10.54 23.00
CA ALA A 304 -2.37 -10.40 24.41
C ALA A 304 -3.63 -9.54 24.66
N VAL A 305 -4.11 -8.81 23.66
CA VAL A 305 -5.31 -7.98 23.80
C VAL A 305 -6.57 -8.85 23.85
N HIS A 306 -7.41 -8.67 24.88
CA HIS A 306 -8.65 -9.44 25.05
C HIS A 306 -9.90 -8.63 24.65
N SER A 307 -9.98 -7.35 24.99
CA SER A 307 -11.18 -6.53 24.72
C SER A 307 -10.93 -5.03 24.61
N SER A 308 -9.72 -4.56 24.92
CA SER A 308 -9.44 -3.12 24.96
C SER A 308 -9.23 -2.51 23.57
N VAL A 309 -10.24 -1.83 23.06
CA VAL A 309 -10.16 -1.04 21.81
C VAL A 309 -9.12 0.07 21.93
N VAL A 310 -9.02 0.71 23.11
CA VAL A 310 -8.03 1.78 23.36
C VAL A 310 -6.60 1.26 23.20
N LEU A 311 -6.33 0.05 23.71
CA LEU A 311 -5.02 -0.58 23.57
C LEU A 311 -4.71 -0.92 22.11
N LEU A 312 -5.69 -1.41 21.34
CA LEU A 312 -5.53 -1.65 19.90
C LEU A 312 -5.22 -0.36 19.14
N ILE A 313 -5.93 0.73 19.44
CA ILE A 313 -5.66 2.06 18.86
C ILE A 313 -4.25 2.52 19.22
N ALA A 314 -3.85 2.41 20.49
CA ALA A 314 -2.51 2.80 20.94
C ALA A 314 -1.41 1.99 20.24
N ILE A 315 -1.56 0.67 20.12
CA ILE A 315 -0.61 -0.19 19.41
C ILE A 315 -0.49 0.23 17.93
N ASN A 316 -1.62 0.44 17.23
CA ASN A 316 -1.60 0.87 15.83
C ASN A 316 -1.00 2.27 15.65
N PHE A 317 -1.26 3.18 16.58
CA PHE A 317 -0.67 4.52 16.56
C PHE A 317 0.85 4.47 16.74
N VAL A 318 1.35 3.71 17.72
CA VAL A 318 2.79 3.51 17.95
C VAL A 318 3.42 2.85 16.73
N PHE A 319 2.81 1.80 16.22
CA PHE A 319 3.27 1.13 15.00
C PHE A 319 3.36 2.11 13.83
N GLY A 320 2.31 2.90 13.56
CA GLY A 320 2.31 3.89 12.49
C GLY A 320 3.41 4.95 12.65
N THR A 321 3.64 5.43 13.90
CA THR A 321 4.67 6.44 14.17
C THR A 321 6.07 5.94 13.82
N PHE A 322 6.41 4.77 14.30
CA PHE A 322 7.77 4.27 14.16
C PHE A 322 8.03 3.58 12.84
N SER A 323 7.05 2.88 12.24
CA SER A 323 7.19 2.31 10.90
C SER A 323 7.38 3.39 9.83
N GLN A 324 6.63 4.51 9.91
CA GLN A 324 6.83 5.65 9.01
C GLN A 324 8.22 6.28 9.16
N THR A 325 8.74 6.34 10.39
CA THR A 325 10.10 6.81 10.65
C THR A 325 11.14 5.90 9.98
N VAL A 326 10.95 4.57 10.04
CA VAL A 326 11.82 3.59 9.36
C VAL A 326 11.76 3.79 7.84
N ASP A 327 10.57 3.92 7.26
CA ASP A 327 10.38 4.07 5.82
C ASP A 327 11.08 5.31 5.28
N LEU A 328 10.91 6.45 5.93
CA LEU A 328 11.55 7.70 5.51
C LEU A 328 13.08 7.67 5.71
N ALA A 329 13.57 7.15 6.83
CA ALA A 329 15.00 7.05 7.07
C ALA A 329 15.69 6.08 6.10
N THR A 330 15.09 4.92 5.80
CA THR A 330 15.62 3.97 4.81
C THR A 330 15.56 4.52 3.39
N MET A 331 14.52 5.31 3.05
CA MET A 331 14.42 6.02 1.79
C MET A 331 15.59 6.99 1.61
N VAL A 332 15.93 7.79 2.64
CA VAL A 332 17.06 8.73 2.59
C VAL A 332 18.39 7.98 2.44
N ILE A 333 18.61 6.93 3.22
CA ILE A 333 19.82 6.09 3.09
C ILE A 333 19.94 5.56 1.66
N ARG A 334 18.88 4.99 1.10
CA ARG A 334 18.85 4.48 -0.27
C ARG A 334 19.23 5.57 -1.29
N GLN A 335 18.64 6.75 -1.17
CA GLN A 335 18.92 7.87 -2.09
C GLN A 335 20.36 8.36 -1.98
N THR A 336 20.94 8.36 -0.78
CA THR A 336 22.31 8.80 -0.54
C THR A 336 23.36 7.84 -1.14
N VAL A 337 23.11 6.51 -1.03
CA VAL A 337 24.06 5.50 -1.51
C VAL A 337 23.89 5.13 -2.99
N THR A 338 22.81 5.62 -3.64
CA THR A 338 22.50 5.28 -5.02
C THR A 338 22.86 6.44 -5.95
N PRO A 339 23.67 6.22 -7.01
CA PRO A 339 23.95 7.25 -8.02
C PRO A 339 22.67 7.81 -8.66
N LEU A 340 22.63 9.12 -8.92
CA LEU A 340 21.44 9.82 -9.43
C LEU A 340 20.81 9.14 -10.66
N GLY A 341 21.62 8.70 -11.63
CA GLY A 341 21.13 8.02 -12.84
C GLY A 341 20.55 6.61 -12.63
N LEU A 342 20.70 6.02 -11.44
CA LEU A 342 20.27 4.66 -11.11
C LEU A 342 19.19 4.59 -10.03
N GLN A 343 18.80 5.73 -9.44
CA GLN A 343 17.83 5.78 -8.32
C GLN A 343 16.48 5.14 -8.69
N GLY A 344 15.96 5.42 -9.89
CA GLY A 344 14.71 4.84 -10.36
C GLY A 344 14.79 3.31 -10.51
N ARG A 345 15.91 2.79 -11.05
CA ARG A 345 16.12 1.35 -11.22
C ARG A 345 16.25 0.62 -9.89
N VAL A 346 17.01 1.20 -8.96
CA VAL A 346 17.14 0.65 -7.60
C VAL A 346 15.80 0.66 -6.89
N ALA A 347 15.05 1.77 -6.96
CA ALA A 347 13.72 1.86 -6.34
C ALA A 347 12.75 0.81 -6.92
N ALA A 348 12.70 0.65 -8.24
CA ALA A 348 11.86 -0.35 -8.89
C ALA A 348 12.24 -1.78 -8.49
N THR A 349 13.56 -2.09 -8.44
CA THR A 349 14.06 -3.39 -8.00
C THR A 349 13.69 -3.68 -6.55
N MET A 350 13.86 -2.69 -5.65
CA MET A 350 13.54 -2.83 -4.24
C MET A 350 12.03 -3.00 -4.01
N ASN A 351 11.20 -2.24 -4.72
CA ASN A 351 9.75 -2.39 -4.65
C ASN A 351 9.30 -3.77 -5.17
N PHE A 352 9.87 -4.23 -6.28
CA PHE A 352 9.57 -5.54 -6.83
C PHE A 352 9.93 -6.67 -5.86
N LEU A 353 11.13 -6.65 -5.29
CA LEU A 353 11.58 -7.66 -4.34
C LEU A 353 10.85 -7.57 -2.99
N GLY A 354 10.60 -6.35 -2.49
CA GLY A 354 9.89 -6.12 -1.24
C GLY A 354 8.42 -6.53 -1.33
N LEU A 355 7.66 -5.89 -2.23
CA LEU A 355 6.22 -6.12 -2.37
C LEU A 355 5.91 -7.49 -2.99
N GLY A 356 6.86 -8.07 -3.72
CA GLY A 356 6.70 -9.37 -4.36
C GLY A 356 6.43 -10.52 -3.40
N LEU A 357 6.84 -10.42 -2.14
CA LEU A 357 6.58 -11.43 -1.13
C LEU A 357 5.25 -11.25 -0.39
N THR A 358 4.52 -10.15 -0.60
CA THR A 358 3.23 -9.90 0.08
C THR A 358 2.16 -10.95 -0.20
N PRO A 359 1.97 -11.46 -1.44
CA PRO A 359 0.99 -12.52 -1.68
C PRO A 359 1.32 -13.79 -0.91
N VAL A 360 2.59 -14.17 -0.87
CA VAL A 360 3.07 -15.36 -0.15
C VAL A 360 2.86 -15.18 1.36
N GLY A 361 3.19 -14.00 1.89
CA GLY A 361 2.93 -13.64 3.29
C GLY A 361 1.45 -13.77 3.65
N SER A 362 0.55 -13.27 2.80
CA SER A 362 -0.89 -13.38 3.03
C SER A 362 -1.39 -14.83 3.04
N LEU A 363 -0.88 -15.69 2.16
CA LEU A 363 -1.17 -17.13 2.18
C LEU A 363 -0.69 -17.79 3.47
N VAL A 364 0.54 -17.50 3.87
CA VAL A 364 1.12 -18.05 5.10
C VAL A 364 0.33 -17.57 6.33
N GLY A 365 -0.04 -16.29 6.40
CA GLY A 365 -0.85 -15.75 7.49
C GLY A 365 -2.23 -16.42 7.59
N GLY A 366 -2.88 -16.66 6.45
CA GLY A 366 -4.14 -17.40 6.38
C GLY A 366 -3.99 -18.86 6.82
N ALA A 367 -2.94 -19.55 6.37
CA ALA A 367 -2.64 -20.93 6.76
C ALA A 367 -2.32 -21.05 8.26
N LEU A 368 -1.47 -20.16 8.79
CA LEU A 368 -1.17 -20.12 10.24
C LEU A 368 -2.42 -19.90 11.07
N ALA A 369 -3.31 -18.98 10.65
CA ALA A 369 -4.55 -18.73 11.35
C ALA A 369 -5.53 -19.92 11.27
N ALA A 370 -5.53 -20.65 10.16
CA ALA A 370 -6.36 -21.84 9.97
C ALA A 370 -5.91 -23.01 10.85
N HIS A 371 -4.59 -23.23 10.99
CA HIS A 371 -4.03 -24.38 11.70
C HIS A 371 -3.81 -24.12 13.21
N PHE A 372 -3.33 -22.94 13.57
CA PHE A 372 -2.91 -22.61 14.94
C PHE A 372 -3.82 -21.60 15.64
N GLY A 373 -4.86 -21.11 14.95
CA GLY A 373 -5.73 -20.05 15.44
C GLY A 373 -5.15 -18.64 15.27
N THR A 374 -6.03 -17.64 15.39
CA THR A 374 -5.71 -16.23 15.07
C THR A 374 -4.65 -15.62 15.99
N ARG A 375 -4.66 -15.91 17.29
CA ARG A 375 -3.70 -15.38 18.28
C ARG A 375 -2.28 -15.90 18.02
N THR A 376 -2.14 -17.21 17.78
CA THR A 376 -0.83 -17.82 17.48
C THR A 376 -0.30 -17.33 16.13
N ALA A 377 -1.17 -17.22 15.12
CA ALA A 377 -0.78 -16.67 13.82
C ALA A 377 -0.29 -15.22 13.94
N LEU A 378 -0.96 -14.38 14.75
CA LEU A 378 -0.51 -13.01 15.03
C LEU A 378 0.85 -12.99 15.71
N LEU A 379 1.06 -13.86 16.71
CA LEU A 379 2.33 -13.94 17.43
C LEU A 379 3.47 -14.33 16.48
N LEU A 380 3.26 -15.38 15.68
CA LEU A 380 4.28 -15.86 14.73
C LEU A 380 4.59 -14.81 13.66
N ALA A 381 3.57 -14.14 13.13
CA ALA A 381 3.76 -13.08 12.15
C ALA A 381 4.47 -11.85 12.75
N ALA A 382 4.13 -11.45 13.99
CA ALA A 382 4.79 -10.38 14.70
C ALA A 382 6.26 -10.71 15.06
N LEU A 383 6.55 -11.96 15.44
CA LEU A 383 7.93 -12.43 15.58
C LEU A 383 8.69 -12.37 14.26
N GLY A 384 8.04 -12.73 13.15
CA GLY A 384 8.60 -12.57 11.80
C GLY A 384 8.93 -11.11 11.48
N LEU A 385 8.08 -10.13 11.86
CA LEU A 385 8.39 -8.70 11.72
C LEU A 385 9.66 -8.33 12.49
N CYS A 386 9.80 -8.79 13.73
CA CYS A 386 10.97 -8.50 14.57
C CYS A 386 12.29 -9.05 14.01
N LEU A 387 12.27 -9.93 13.00
CA LEU A 387 13.48 -10.33 12.27
C LEU A 387 13.99 -9.23 11.33
N SER A 388 13.13 -8.32 10.87
CA SER A 388 13.54 -7.20 10.01
C SER A 388 14.57 -6.29 10.70
N PRO A 389 14.35 -5.74 11.92
CA PRO A 389 15.37 -4.95 12.61
C PRO A 389 16.67 -5.71 12.93
N VAL A 390 16.62 -7.04 13.09
CA VAL A 390 17.83 -7.85 13.28
C VAL A 390 18.76 -7.74 12.06
N THR A 391 18.21 -7.68 10.85
CA THR A 391 19.02 -7.50 9.63
C THR A 391 19.76 -6.16 9.63
N PHE A 392 19.14 -5.08 10.16
CA PHE A 392 19.81 -3.79 10.33
C PHE A 392 20.89 -3.83 11.41
N LEU A 393 20.65 -4.51 12.53
CA LEU A 393 21.63 -4.68 13.62
C LEU A 393 22.91 -5.40 13.17
N LEU A 394 22.75 -6.42 12.32
CA LEU A 394 23.86 -7.21 11.78
C LEU A 394 24.60 -6.50 10.62
N SER A 395 24.06 -5.39 10.13
CA SER A 395 24.57 -4.66 8.97
C SER A 395 25.52 -3.52 9.36
N PRO A 396 26.42 -3.09 8.44
CA PRO A 396 27.20 -1.87 8.58
C PRO A 396 26.35 -0.60 8.73
N LEU A 397 25.06 -0.64 8.35
CA LEU A 397 24.11 0.49 8.45
C LEU A 397 24.01 1.06 9.87
N ARG A 398 24.26 0.24 10.92
CA ARG A 398 24.30 0.70 12.33
C ARG A 398 25.31 1.82 12.59
N LYS A 399 26.35 1.96 11.74
CA LYS A 399 27.42 2.95 11.87
C LYS A 399 27.16 4.23 11.08
N LEU A 400 26.11 4.30 10.28
CA LEU A 400 25.76 5.51 9.51
C LEU A 400 25.26 6.60 10.46
N ARG A 401 26.01 7.72 10.45
CA ARG A 401 25.68 8.94 11.18
C ARG A 401 24.75 9.85 10.38
#